data_da55632f86999061654b2a73e23cb37e
#
_entry.id   da55632f86999061654b2a73e23cb37e
#
_cell.length_a   1.000
_cell.length_b   1.000
_cell.length_c   1.000
_cell.angle_alpha   90.00
_cell.angle_beta   90.00
_cell.angle_gamma   90.00
#
_symmetry.space_group_name_H-M   'P 1'
#
loop_
_entity.id
_entity.type
_entity.pdbx_description
1 polymer ?
#
loop_
_entity_poly.entity_id
_entity_poly.type
_entity_poly.pdbx_seq_one_letter_code
_entity_poly.pdbx_strand_id
1 'polypeptide(L)'
;MTIALAHGAGAPMDSDWMNTVAAGLGESGFRVVRFEFPYMVERRESGKKRPPNPQHVLLETWRAVVEDLGAHNLIIGGKSLGGRMASMIADEMQVQGCVCLGYPFHPPGQPEKLRTEHLAGLQTPTLICQGERDTFGNKDEVPGYQLSRAIRVFWLPDGDHGLKPRKKSGLTEAENIAAAVAEITTFAAKLR
;
A
#
# COMPACT_ATOMS: atom_id res chain seq x y z
N MET A 1 12.11 -0.63 -14.13
CA MET A 1 10.76 -0.43 -13.55
C MET A 1 10.87 0.39 -12.29
N THR A 2 10.01 1.39 -12.12
CA THR A 2 9.95 2.25 -10.94
C THR A 2 8.77 1.83 -10.06
N ILE A 3 8.97 1.86 -8.74
CA ILE A 3 7.90 1.65 -7.74
C ILE A 3 7.79 2.93 -6.92
N ALA A 4 6.67 3.63 -7.00
CA ALA A 4 6.37 4.80 -6.19
C ALA A 4 5.52 4.40 -4.97
N LEU A 5 5.96 4.77 -3.78
CA LEU A 5 5.32 4.39 -2.53
C LEU A 5 4.94 5.62 -1.70
N ALA A 6 3.66 5.70 -1.33
CA ALA A 6 3.17 6.64 -0.34
C ALA A 6 3.09 6.01 1.06
N HIS A 7 3.29 6.84 2.06
CA HIS A 7 3.21 6.47 3.48
C HIS A 7 1.77 6.26 3.96
N GLY A 8 1.62 5.64 5.12
CA GLY A 8 0.35 5.53 5.85
C GLY A 8 -0.03 6.81 6.58
N ALA A 9 -1.23 6.84 7.18
CA ALA A 9 -1.76 8.05 7.84
C ALA A 9 -0.93 8.51 9.04
N GLY A 10 -0.25 7.60 9.73
CA GLY A 10 0.38 7.86 11.02
C GLY A 10 1.88 8.14 11.01
N ALA A 11 2.61 7.69 9.98
CA ALA A 11 4.06 7.70 9.93
C ALA A 11 4.58 8.27 8.59
N PRO A 12 5.75 8.95 8.59
CA PRO A 12 6.33 9.57 7.40
C PRO A 12 6.91 8.54 6.42
N MET A 13 7.28 9.01 5.23
CA MET A 13 7.84 8.18 4.15
C MET A 13 9.19 7.52 4.49
N ASP A 14 9.88 8.02 5.51
CA ASP A 14 11.19 7.57 5.98
C ASP A 14 11.13 6.88 7.36
N SER A 15 9.95 6.43 7.79
CA SER A 15 9.83 5.55 8.95
C SER A 15 10.63 4.26 8.74
N ASP A 16 11.10 3.63 9.81
CA ASP A 16 11.89 2.39 9.75
C ASP A 16 11.20 1.30 8.92
N TRP A 17 9.88 1.19 9.06
CA TRP A 17 9.08 0.25 8.29
C TRP A 17 9.12 0.55 6.79
N MET A 18 8.91 1.81 6.39
CA MET A 18 8.98 2.24 4.99
C MET A 18 10.40 2.13 4.44
N ASN A 19 11.42 2.41 5.26
CA ASN A 19 12.82 2.26 4.90
C ASN A 19 13.15 0.79 4.60
N THR A 20 12.69 -0.15 5.45
CA THR A 20 12.92 -1.59 5.26
C THR A 20 12.29 -2.09 3.95
N VAL A 21 11.05 -1.71 3.67
CA VAL A 21 10.37 -2.08 2.41
C VAL A 21 11.12 -1.49 1.21
N ALA A 22 11.46 -0.20 1.27
CA ALA A 22 12.13 0.48 0.15
C ALA A 22 13.52 -0.09 -0.11
N ALA A 23 14.29 -0.42 0.93
CA ALA A 23 15.59 -1.05 0.80
C ALA A 23 15.48 -2.42 0.13
N GLY A 24 14.58 -3.29 0.60
CA GLY A 24 14.39 -4.61 0.03
C GLY A 24 13.95 -4.59 -1.45
N LEU A 25 13.11 -3.64 -1.83
CA LEU A 25 12.74 -3.43 -3.24
C LEU A 25 13.92 -2.88 -4.06
N GLY A 26 14.72 -1.98 -3.49
CA GLY A 26 15.94 -1.48 -4.12
C GLY A 26 16.98 -2.59 -4.36
N GLU A 27 17.20 -3.45 -3.39
CA GLU A 27 18.05 -4.64 -3.49
C GLU A 27 17.54 -5.64 -4.54
N SER A 28 16.21 -5.67 -4.76
CA SER A 28 15.58 -6.46 -5.82
C SER A 28 15.67 -5.81 -7.21
N GLY A 29 16.37 -4.68 -7.36
CA GLY A 29 16.66 -4.02 -8.64
C GLY A 29 15.61 -3.02 -9.11
N PHE A 30 14.70 -2.57 -8.25
CA PHE A 30 13.73 -1.52 -8.58
C PHE A 30 14.28 -0.13 -8.25
N ARG A 31 13.91 0.86 -9.07
CA ARG A 31 13.99 2.26 -8.66
C ARG A 31 12.82 2.53 -7.71
N VAL A 32 13.09 2.83 -6.46
CA VAL A 32 12.05 3.14 -5.46
C VAL A 32 11.98 4.64 -5.24
N VAL A 33 10.81 5.21 -5.45
CA VAL A 33 10.49 6.61 -5.17
C VAL A 33 9.52 6.67 -4.00
N ARG A 34 9.78 7.55 -3.06
CA ARG A 34 8.87 7.83 -1.93
C ARG A 34 8.57 9.31 -1.85
N PHE A 35 7.38 9.65 -1.46
CA PHE A 35 6.96 11.04 -1.29
C PHE A 35 6.04 11.18 -0.08
N GLU A 36 5.79 12.41 0.34
CA GLU A 36 4.87 12.71 1.43
C GLU A 36 3.66 13.49 0.93
N PHE A 37 2.50 13.14 1.49
CA PHE A 37 1.31 13.98 1.34
C PHE A 37 1.48 15.31 2.09
N PRO A 38 0.82 16.39 1.64
CA PRO A 38 1.02 17.74 2.22
C PRO A 38 0.88 17.80 3.74
N TYR A 39 -0.10 17.10 4.33
CA TYR A 39 -0.27 17.09 5.79
C TYR A 39 0.94 16.50 6.54
N MET A 40 1.66 15.56 5.92
CA MET A 40 2.85 14.96 6.52
C MET A 40 4.06 15.90 6.42
N VAL A 41 4.19 16.62 5.31
CA VAL A 41 5.17 17.71 5.16
C VAL A 41 4.94 18.76 6.25
N GLU A 42 3.70 19.23 6.42
CA GLU A 42 3.36 20.18 7.48
C GLU A 42 3.65 19.64 8.89
N ARG A 43 3.43 18.34 9.14
CA ARG A 43 3.79 17.71 10.42
C ARG A 43 5.29 17.74 10.66
N ARG A 44 6.08 17.50 9.62
CA ARG A 44 7.54 17.50 9.68
C ARG A 44 8.07 18.89 9.99
N GLU A 45 7.53 19.91 9.33
CA GLU A 45 7.94 21.31 9.51
C GLU A 45 7.49 21.89 10.87
N SER A 46 6.25 21.63 11.25
CA SER A 46 5.64 22.24 12.46
C SER A 46 5.86 21.43 13.72
N GLY A 47 6.23 20.16 13.64
CA GLY A 47 6.27 19.21 14.76
C GLY A 47 4.88 18.87 15.36
N LYS A 48 3.79 19.39 14.80
CA LYS A 48 2.42 19.20 15.32
C LYS A 48 1.71 18.08 14.57
N LYS A 49 0.98 17.22 15.29
CA LYS A 49 0.09 16.23 14.67
C LYS A 49 -0.96 16.93 13.80
N ARG A 50 -1.11 16.44 12.57
CA ARG A 50 -2.14 16.86 11.62
C ARG A 50 -2.91 15.62 11.17
N PRO A 51 -4.24 15.67 11.01
CA PRO A 51 -4.97 14.61 10.34
C PRO A 51 -4.59 14.58 8.85
N PRO A 52 -4.83 13.44 8.18
CA PRO A 52 -4.69 13.39 6.71
C PRO A 52 -5.52 14.49 6.02
N ASN A 53 -5.00 14.99 4.91
CA ASN A 53 -5.75 15.89 4.04
C ASN A 53 -7.05 15.24 3.55
N PRO A 54 -8.05 16.03 3.12
CA PRO A 54 -9.22 15.51 2.40
C PRO A 54 -8.79 14.64 1.20
N GLN A 55 -9.61 13.64 0.87
CA GLN A 55 -9.28 12.64 -0.14
C GLN A 55 -8.85 13.25 -1.48
N HIS A 56 -9.54 14.29 -1.96
CA HIS A 56 -9.19 14.92 -3.24
C HIS A 56 -7.75 15.44 -3.27
N VAL A 57 -7.26 16.05 -2.18
CA VAL A 57 -5.86 16.53 -2.08
C VAL A 57 -4.86 15.36 -2.16
N LEU A 58 -5.17 14.24 -1.51
CA LEU A 58 -4.32 13.05 -1.55
C LEU A 58 -4.28 12.44 -2.97
N LEU A 59 -5.40 12.42 -3.67
CA LEU A 59 -5.48 11.94 -5.05
C LEU A 59 -4.76 12.89 -6.02
N GLU A 60 -4.91 14.21 -5.86
CA GLU A 60 -4.16 15.21 -6.64
C GLU A 60 -2.65 15.08 -6.45
N THR A 61 -2.20 14.86 -5.21
CA THR A 61 -0.79 14.61 -4.92
C THR A 61 -0.28 13.37 -5.66
N TRP A 62 -1.07 12.28 -5.67
CA TRP A 62 -0.72 11.07 -6.41
C TRP A 62 -0.67 11.31 -7.93
N ARG A 63 -1.63 12.05 -8.50
CA ARG A 63 -1.64 12.38 -9.93
C ARG A 63 -0.36 13.15 -10.31
N ALA A 64 -0.01 14.17 -9.55
CA ALA A 64 1.22 14.94 -9.77
C ALA A 64 2.47 14.04 -9.73
N VAL A 65 2.56 13.09 -8.81
CA VAL A 65 3.67 12.14 -8.74
C VAL A 65 3.72 11.24 -9.97
N VAL A 66 2.57 10.74 -10.44
CA VAL A 66 2.53 9.89 -11.64
C VAL A 66 2.86 10.69 -12.89
N GLU A 67 2.40 11.93 -13.01
CA GLU A 67 2.75 12.84 -14.11
C GLU A 67 4.25 13.13 -14.18
N ASP A 68 4.88 13.37 -13.02
CA ASP A 68 6.34 13.62 -12.93
C ASP A 68 7.17 12.38 -13.29
N LEU A 69 6.73 11.20 -12.87
CA LEU A 69 7.46 9.95 -13.11
C LEU A 69 7.17 9.31 -14.47
N GLY A 70 6.03 9.62 -15.06
CA GLY A 70 5.49 8.93 -16.23
C GLY A 70 4.87 7.57 -15.88
N ALA A 71 3.67 7.28 -16.40
CA ALA A 71 2.94 6.05 -16.08
C ALA A 71 3.61 4.77 -16.64
N HIS A 72 4.41 4.90 -17.70
CA HIS A 72 5.09 3.76 -18.32
C HIS A 72 6.16 3.16 -17.39
N ASN A 73 6.15 1.83 -17.23
CA ASN A 73 7.05 1.12 -16.31
C ASN A 73 6.93 1.58 -14.84
N LEU A 74 5.75 2.07 -14.43
CA LEU A 74 5.47 2.56 -13.10
C LEU A 74 4.47 1.65 -12.36
N ILE A 75 4.86 1.20 -11.18
CA ILE A 75 3.96 0.62 -10.17
C ILE A 75 3.77 1.68 -9.10
N ILE A 76 2.52 1.99 -8.75
CA ILE A 76 2.19 2.89 -7.64
C ILE A 76 1.66 2.09 -6.45
N GLY A 77 1.78 2.64 -5.25
CA GLY A 77 1.25 1.94 -4.10
C GLY A 77 1.65 2.56 -2.76
N GLY A 78 1.62 1.76 -1.73
CA GLY A 78 2.06 2.23 -0.42
C GLY A 78 1.40 1.54 0.76
N LYS A 79 1.70 2.09 1.92
CA LYS A 79 1.20 1.61 3.21
C LYS A 79 -0.19 2.16 3.49
N SER A 80 -1.16 1.27 3.79
CA SER A 80 -2.48 1.65 4.31
C SER A 80 -3.15 2.76 3.47
N LEU A 81 -3.31 3.98 4.00
CA LEU A 81 -3.85 5.15 3.30
C LEU A 81 -3.17 5.36 1.94
N GLY A 82 -1.85 5.28 1.89
CA GLY A 82 -1.07 5.50 0.67
C GLY A 82 -1.43 4.52 -0.44
N GLY A 83 -1.52 3.23 -0.13
CA GLY A 83 -1.94 2.19 -1.07
C GLY A 83 -3.39 2.33 -1.49
N ARG A 84 -4.28 2.67 -0.54
CA ARG A 84 -5.70 2.92 -0.86
C ARG A 84 -5.84 4.08 -1.85
N MET A 85 -5.17 5.21 -1.63
CA MET A 85 -5.23 6.35 -2.55
C MET A 85 -4.66 5.99 -3.93
N ALA A 86 -3.55 5.24 -3.97
CA ALA A 86 -2.96 4.76 -5.23
C ALA A 86 -3.95 3.91 -6.03
N SER A 87 -4.63 2.96 -5.39
CA SER A 87 -5.61 2.09 -6.06
C SER A 87 -6.80 2.84 -6.65
N MET A 88 -7.15 4.03 -6.12
CA MET A 88 -8.27 4.84 -6.62
C MET A 88 -7.97 5.57 -7.93
N ILE A 89 -6.68 5.78 -8.26
CA ILE A 89 -6.27 6.48 -9.48
C ILE A 89 -5.54 5.57 -10.48
N ALA A 90 -5.31 4.30 -10.12
CA ALA A 90 -4.48 3.40 -10.90
C ALA A 90 -4.99 3.22 -12.34
N ASP A 91 -6.29 3.02 -12.54
CA ASP A 91 -6.91 2.92 -13.86
C ASP A 91 -6.91 4.25 -14.61
N GLU A 92 -7.25 5.35 -13.93
CA GLU A 92 -7.26 6.70 -14.49
C GLU A 92 -5.89 7.09 -15.05
N MET A 93 -4.83 6.82 -14.28
CA MET A 93 -3.46 7.17 -14.64
C MET A 93 -2.78 6.12 -15.52
N GLN A 94 -3.46 5.03 -15.85
CA GLN A 94 -2.95 3.95 -16.71
C GLN A 94 -1.57 3.43 -16.29
N VAL A 95 -1.33 3.32 -14.99
CA VAL A 95 -0.08 2.77 -14.46
C VAL A 95 0.00 1.27 -14.71
N GLN A 96 1.20 0.72 -14.70
CA GLN A 96 1.43 -0.69 -15.03
C GLN A 96 0.96 -1.65 -13.94
N GLY A 97 0.90 -1.20 -12.68
CA GLY A 97 0.42 -1.99 -11.58
C GLY A 97 0.22 -1.19 -10.30
N CYS A 98 -0.47 -1.78 -9.33
CA CYS A 98 -0.68 -1.20 -8.02
C CYS A 98 -0.29 -2.19 -6.91
N VAL A 99 0.33 -1.69 -5.83
CA VAL A 99 0.74 -2.48 -4.67
C VAL A 99 0.24 -1.83 -3.38
N CYS A 100 -0.56 -2.56 -2.61
CA CYS A 100 -1.06 -2.11 -1.32
C CYS A 100 -0.45 -2.96 -0.19
N LEU A 101 0.11 -2.32 0.81
CA LEU A 101 0.71 -2.94 1.98
C LEU A 101 -0.17 -2.66 3.19
N GLY A 102 -0.99 -3.63 3.60
CA GLY A 102 -2.02 -3.46 4.61
C GLY A 102 -3.16 -2.56 4.11
N TYR A 103 -3.98 -3.06 3.19
CA TYR A 103 -5.11 -2.28 2.66
C TYR A 103 -6.18 -2.07 3.74
N PRO A 104 -6.64 -0.83 3.98
CA PRO A 104 -7.65 -0.54 4.99
C PRO A 104 -9.07 -0.73 4.43
N PHE A 105 -9.54 -1.98 4.32
CA PHE A 105 -10.84 -2.34 3.75
C PHE A 105 -12.02 -1.67 4.48
N HIS A 106 -11.88 -1.46 5.77
CA HIS A 106 -12.84 -0.72 6.62
C HIS A 106 -12.10 -0.12 7.83
N PRO A 107 -12.68 0.82 8.58
CA PRO A 107 -12.13 1.24 9.87
C PRO A 107 -12.17 0.09 10.89
N PRO A 108 -11.24 0.00 11.83
CA PRO A 108 -11.26 -1.02 12.87
C PRO A 108 -12.58 -0.98 13.65
N GLY A 109 -13.18 -2.17 13.85
CA GLY A 109 -14.45 -2.31 14.57
C GLY A 109 -15.69 -1.80 13.81
N GLN A 110 -15.57 -1.46 12.52
CA GLN A 110 -16.66 -0.99 11.67
C GLN A 110 -16.67 -1.72 10.31
N PRO A 111 -16.83 -3.07 10.32
CA PRO A 111 -16.74 -3.87 9.10
C PRO A 111 -17.81 -3.55 8.05
N GLU A 112 -18.91 -2.90 8.46
CA GLU A 112 -19.98 -2.42 7.57
C GLU A 112 -19.58 -1.19 6.74
N LYS A 113 -18.52 -0.45 7.15
CA LYS A 113 -18.05 0.75 6.44
C LYS A 113 -16.96 0.40 5.42
N LEU A 114 -17.33 -0.38 4.43
CA LEU A 114 -16.40 -0.83 3.41
C LEU A 114 -15.83 0.32 2.55
N ARG A 115 -14.58 0.14 2.15
CA ARG A 115 -13.82 1.04 1.27
C ARG A 115 -13.38 0.30 0.01
N THR A 116 -14.29 -0.49 -0.54
CA THR A 116 -14.02 -1.46 -1.62
C THR A 116 -14.74 -1.14 -2.93
N GLU A 117 -15.59 -0.12 -2.97
CA GLU A 117 -16.43 0.20 -4.13
C GLU A 117 -15.62 0.26 -5.44
N HIS A 118 -14.53 1.03 -5.46
CA HIS A 118 -13.66 1.15 -6.64
C HIS A 118 -12.87 -0.14 -6.93
N LEU A 119 -12.61 -0.98 -5.92
CA LEU A 119 -11.87 -2.23 -6.10
C LEU A 119 -12.66 -3.27 -6.89
N ALA A 120 -13.99 -3.22 -6.86
CA ALA A 120 -14.84 -4.16 -7.59
C ALA A 120 -14.68 -4.03 -9.12
N GLY A 121 -14.38 -2.83 -9.60
CA GLY A 121 -14.20 -2.52 -11.03
C GLY A 121 -12.76 -2.32 -11.48
N LEU A 122 -11.79 -2.37 -10.58
CA LEU A 122 -10.38 -2.05 -10.86
C LEU A 122 -9.82 -2.97 -11.95
N GLN A 123 -9.24 -2.38 -13.01
CA GLN A 123 -8.66 -3.09 -14.14
C GLN A 123 -7.14 -3.24 -14.02
N THR A 124 -6.48 -2.27 -13.40
CA THR A 124 -5.03 -2.29 -13.19
C THR A 124 -4.63 -3.51 -12.34
N PRO A 125 -3.68 -4.35 -12.81
CA PRO A 125 -3.16 -5.43 -12.00
C PRO A 125 -2.75 -4.94 -10.61
N THR A 126 -3.29 -5.56 -9.57
CA THR A 126 -3.09 -5.08 -8.20
C THR A 126 -2.72 -6.22 -7.26
N LEU A 127 -1.69 -6.00 -6.48
CA LEU A 127 -1.29 -6.88 -5.39
C LEU A 127 -1.57 -6.21 -4.04
N ILE A 128 -2.32 -6.89 -3.19
CA ILE A 128 -2.53 -6.48 -1.80
C ILE A 128 -1.78 -7.46 -0.89
N CYS A 129 -0.73 -6.99 -0.22
CA CYS A 129 -0.03 -7.73 0.83
C CYS A 129 -0.72 -7.42 2.16
N GLN A 130 -1.43 -8.39 2.74
CA GLN A 130 -2.32 -8.20 3.89
C GLN A 130 -1.95 -9.11 5.04
N GLY A 131 -1.95 -8.58 6.27
CA GLY A 131 -1.77 -9.39 7.46
C GLY A 131 -3.01 -10.25 7.74
N GLU A 132 -2.82 -11.52 8.09
CA GLU A 132 -3.95 -12.44 8.37
C GLU A 132 -4.88 -11.94 9.48
N ARG A 133 -4.35 -11.16 10.44
CA ARG A 133 -5.08 -10.60 11.59
C ARG A 133 -5.27 -9.08 11.50
N ASP A 134 -5.16 -8.52 10.32
CA ASP A 134 -5.33 -7.08 10.14
C ASP A 134 -6.74 -6.64 10.55
N THR A 135 -6.84 -5.74 11.51
CA THR A 135 -8.13 -5.21 12.02
C THR A 135 -8.85 -4.29 11.04
N PHE A 136 -8.22 -3.95 9.93
CA PHE A 136 -8.81 -3.20 8.81
C PHE A 136 -9.34 -4.11 7.69
N GLY A 137 -9.36 -5.42 7.90
CA GLY A 137 -9.78 -6.46 6.97
C GLY A 137 -8.87 -7.68 7.07
N ASN A 138 -9.34 -8.70 7.77
CA ASN A 138 -8.58 -9.92 8.06
C ASN A 138 -8.88 -11.04 7.03
N LYS A 139 -8.21 -12.17 7.22
CA LYS A 139 -8.29 -13.33 6.32
C LYS A 139 -9.67 -14.00 6.26
N ASP A 140 -10.48 -13.83 7.29
CA ASP A 140 -11.84 -14.39 7.34
C ASP A 140 -12.87 -13.47 6.67
N GLU A 141 -12.63 -12.15 6.68
CA GLU A 141 -13.54 -11.13 6.15
C GLU A 141 -13.34 -10.89 4.65
N VAL A 142 -12.09 -10.65 4.22
CA VAL A 142 -11.75 -10.18 2.87
C VAL A 142 -12.20 -11.13 1.75
N PRO A 143 -12.19 -12.47 1.89
CA PRO A 143 -12.72 -13.37 0.86
C PRO A 143 -14.20 -13.16 0.53
N GLY A 144 -14.95 -12.54 1.44
CA GLY A 144 -16.37 -12.19 1.23
C GLY A 144 -16.58 -10.87 0.48
N TYR A 145 -15.54 -10.09 0.20
CA TYR A 145 -15.67 -8.81 -0.46
C TYR A 145 -15.68 -8.94 -1.99
N GLN A 146 -16.40 -8.05 -2.65
CA GLN A 146 -16.38 -7.96 -4.11
C GLN A 146 -15.09 -7.25 -4.56
N LEU A 147 -14.10 -8.05 -4.95
CA LEU A 147 -12.85 -7.56 -5.51
C LEU A 147 -12.75 -7.95 -6.99
N SER A 148 -12.20 -7.06 -7.81
CA SER A 148 -11.90 -7.34 -9.21
C SER A 148 -10.95 -8.54 -9.36
N ARG A 149 -11.06 -9.26 -10.48
CA ARG A 149 -10.12 -10.34 -10.84
C ARG A 149 -8.69 -9.84 -11.10
N ALA A 150 -8.50 -8.55 -11.31
CA ALA A 150 -7.18 -7.93 -11.41
C ALA A 150 -6.47 -7.83 -10.05
N ILE A 151 -7.19 -8.05 -8.94
CA ILE A 151 -6.66 -7.96 -7.58
C ILE A 151 -6.30 -9.34 -7.07
N ARG A 152 -5.08 -9.48 -6.58
CA ARG A 152 -4.61 -10.63 -5.83
C ARG A 152 -4.25 -10.23 -4.41
N VAL A 153 -4.74 -10.96 -3.43
CA VAL A 153 -4.38 -10.78 -2.02
C VAL A 153 -3.34 -11.81 -1.63
N PHE A 154 -2.21 -11.36 -1.10
CA PHE A 154 -1.15 -12.17 -0.53
C PHE A 154 -1.16 -12.02 0.99
N TRP A 155 -1.37 -13.13 1.69
CA TRP A 155 -1.53 -13.14 3.14
C TRP A 155 -0.19 -13.33 3.85
N LEU A 156 0.12 -12.41 4.78
CA LEU A 156 1.30 -12.49 5.65
C LEU A 156 0.89 -13.21 6.94
N PRO A 157 1.56 -14.35 7.24
CA PRO A 157 1.16 -15.20 8.36
C PRO A 157 1.15 -14.47 9.70
N ASP A 158 0.06 -14.60 10.43
CA ASP A 158 -0.18 -13.99 11.75
C ASP A 158 0.07 -12.47 11.80
N GLY A 159 0.21 -11.79 10.66
CA GLY A 159 0.49 -10.36 10.56
C GLY A 159 -0.69 -9.50 10.99
N ASP A 160 -0.42 -8.38 11.67
CA ASP A 160 -1.37 -7.30 11.92
C ASP A 160 -1.36 -6.27 10.76
N HIS A 161 -1.95 -5.09 10.96
CA HIS A 161 -1.93 -4.00 9.96
C HIS A 161 -0.54 -3.51 9.57
N GLY A 162 0.46 -3.71 10.42
CA GLY A 162 1.89 -3.46 10.17
C GLY A 162 2.63 -4.67 9.60
N LEU A 163 1.93 -5.78 9.31
CA LEU A 163 2.46 -7.08 8.95
C LEU A 163 3.20 -7.79 10.10
N LYS A 164 3.10 -7.24 11.33
CA LYS A 164 3.80 -7.74 12.50
C LYS A 164 3.07 -8.95 13.09
N PRO A 165 3.74 -10.12 13.19
CA PRO A 165 3.16 -11.31 13.81
C PRO A 165 3.27 -11.23 15.34
N ARG A 166 2.46 -12.03 16.04
CA ARG A 166 2.58 -12.23 17.49
C ARG A 166 3.82 -13.06 17.81
N LYS A 167 4.42 -12.81 18.95
CA LYS A 167 5.61 -13.57 19.42
C LYS A 167 5.40 -15.09 19.41
N LYS A 168 4.18 -15.56 19.74
CA LYS A 168 3.85 -16.99 19.77
C LYS A 168 3.85 -17.68 18.40
N SER A 169 3.82 -16.93 17.30
CA SER A 169 3.87 -17.51 15.96
C SER A 169 5.27 -18.03 15.58
N GLY A 170 6.31 -17.57 16.27
CA GLY A 170 7.70 -17.86 15.93
C GLY A 170 8.25 -17.05 14.74
N LEU A 171 7.41 -16.19 14.14
CA LEU A 171 7.77 -15.31 13.02
C LEU A 171 8.11 -13.92 13.52
N THR A 172 8.81 -13.14 12.70
CA THR A 172 9.18 -11.75 12.93
C THR A 172 8.54 -10.81 11.91
N GLU A 173 8.44 -9.54 12.25
CA GLU A 173 7.99 -8.49 11.32
C GLU A 173 8.91 -8.40 10.08
N ALA A 174 10.23 -8.55 10.29
CA ALA A 174 11.21 -8.52 9.21
C ALA A 174 10.99 -9.67 8.20
N GLU A 175 10.67 -10.88 8.66
CA GLU A 175 10.35 -12.01 7.78
C GLU A 175 9.08 -11.76 6.97
N ASN A 176 8.03 -11.21 7.59
CA ASN A 176 6.80 -10.86 6.86
C ASN A 176 7.05 -9.72 5.84
N ILE A 177 7.85 -8.70 6.19
CA ILE A 177 8.22 -7.65 5.24
C ILE A 177 9.03 -8.24 4.08
N ALA A 178 10.00 -9.10 4.36
CA ALA A 178 10.81 -9.76 3.32
C ALA A 178 9.93 -10.62 2.38
N ALA A 179 8.95 -11.36 2.93
CA ALA A 179 7.99 -12.11 2.13
C ALA A 179 7.12 -11.20 1.25
N ALA A 180 6.66 -10.05 1.77
CA ALA A 180 5.93 -9.07 0.98
C ALA A 180 6.80 -8.49 -0.16
N VAL A 181 8.06 -8.14 0.11
CA VAL A 181 9.01 -7.65 -0.91
C VAL A 181 9.25 -8.70 -2.00
N ALA A 182 9.46 -9.97 -1.64
CA ALA A 182 9.64 -11.07 -2.60
C ALA A 182 8.39 -11.24 -3.48
N GLU A 183 7.20 -11.13 -2.88
CA GLU A 183 5.94 -11.24 -3.61
C GLU A 183 5.70 -10.05 -4.55
N ILE A 184 6.05 -8.83 -4.14
CA ILE A 184 6.02 -7.63 -4.99
C ILE A 184 6.99 -7.81 -6.17
N THR A 185 8.18 -8.35 -5.94
CA THR A 185 9.18 -8.62 -6.98
C THR A 185 8.63 -9.61 -8.02
N THR A 186 8.00 -10.70 -7.55
CA THR A 186 7.35 -11.70 -8.40
C THR A 186 6.19 -11.10 -9.19
N PHE A 187 5.37 -10.27 -8.55
CA PHE A 187 4.27 -9.56 -9.19
C PHE A 187 4.77 -8.62 -10.29
N ALA A 188 5.76 -7.79 -9.99
CA ALA A 188 6.33 -6.84 -10.94
C ALA A 188 6.98 -7.52 -12.16
N ALA A 189 7.59 -8.71 -11.96
CA ALA A 189 8.17 -9.49 -13.07
C ALA A 189 7.12 -9.96 -14.09
N LYS A 190 5.87 -10.18 -13.66
CA LYS A 190 4.75 -10.59 -14.52
C LYS A 190 4.12 -9.44 -15.32
N LEU A 191 4.46 -8.21 -14.98
CA LEU A 191 3.96 -6.99 -15.65
C LEU A 191 4.89 -6.50 -16.78
N ARG A 192 6.02 -7.14 -16.99
CA ARG A 192 7.01 -6.80 -18.02
C ARG A 192 6.66 -7.37 -19.37
#